data_7d52750ac58e1b58906da251a58e98b8
#
_entry.id   7d52750ac58e1b58906da251a58e98b8
#
_cell.length_a   1.000
_cell.length_b   1.000
_cell.length_c   1.000
_cell.angle_alpha   90.00
_cell.angle_beta   90.00
_cell.angle_gamma   90.00
#
_symmetry.space_group_name_H-M   'P 1'
#
loop_
_entity.id
_entity.type
_entity.pdbx_description
1 polymer ?
#
loop_
_entity_poly.entity_id
_entity_poly.type
_entity_poly.pdbx_seq_one_letter_code
_entity_poly.pdbx_strand_id
1 'polypeptide(L)'
;MARIASTVADLIGNTPLVRINHVVGDGVDVVAKVEAFNPASSVKDRHARSIIDAAEASGALAPGGTIVEATSGNTGIALSMVGAARGYKVVIVMPASMSVERRAIVRAFGAELVLTDPKGGVSAAVAEAERIASERPGAIIASQFTNPANPAAHIAHTGEEIWADTEGQVDVFVAGVGTGGTISGVARVLKDKNPNVHIVAVQPAESPLLTGGSPAPHGIQGLMPNFVPDTFDADIVDEVVSVETATALEFARRAAAEEGLLVGISSGAALAGTAVVAARPELADKKIVTLLPDTGERYLSTALFAGLED
;
A
#
# COMPACT_ATOMS: atom_id res chain seq x y z
N MET A 1 -21.62 -22.03 -5.90
CA MET A 1 -20.59 -22.84 -6.59
C MET A 1 -19.36 -22.89 -5.73
N ALA A 2 -18.66 -24.02 -5.64
CA ALA A 2 -17.40 -24.11 -4.91
C ALA A 2 -16.38 -23.19 -5.58
N ARG A 3 -15.73 -22.32 -4.80
CA ARG A 3 -14.67 -21.42 -5.27
C ARG A 3 -13.31 -22.04 -4.92
N ILE A 4 -12.74 -22.78 -5.86
CA ILE A 4 -11.39 -23.29 -5.74
C ILE A 4 -10.52 -22.41 -6.67
N ALA A 5 -9.61 -21.63 -6.08
CA ALA A 5 -8.65 -20.82 -6.82
C ALA A 5 -7.58 -21.72 -7.45
N SER A 6 -7.11 -21.37 -8.64
CA SER A 6 -6.04 -22.13 -9.29
C SER A 6 -4.70 -21.91 -8.64
N THR A 7 -4.44 -20.68 -8.18
CA THR A 7 -3.24 -20.28 -7.47
C THR A 7 -3.57 -19.30 -6.34
N VAL A 8 -2.64 -19.09 -5.43
CA VAL A 8 -2.80 -18.09 -4.37
C VAL A 8 -2.97 -16.67 -4.95
N ALA A 9 -2.42 -16.37 -6.12
CA ALA A 9 -2.57 -15.09 -6.79
C ALA A 9 -4.03 -14.79 -7.19
N ASP A 10 -4.87 -15.82 -7.38
CA ASP A 10 -6.29 -15.66 -7.71
C ASP A 10 -7.15 -15.25 -6.49
N LEU A 11 -6.58 -15.33 -5.30
CA LEU A 11 -7.21 -14.89 -4.06
C LEU A 11 -7.00 -13.40 -3.75
N ILE A 12 -6.16 -12.71 -4.55
CA ILE A 12 -5.88 -11.28 -4.35
C ILE A 12 -7.13 -10.45 -4.69
N GLY A 13 -7.46 -9.51 -3.81
CA GLY A 13 -8.61 -8.64 -3.95
C GLY A 13 -9.85 -9.17 -3.22
N ASN A 14 -11.02 -8.59 -3.49
CA ASN A 14 -12.28 -8.84 -2.79
C ASN A 14 -12.11 -8.77 -1.25
N THR A 15 -11.30 -7.84 -0.79
CA THR A 15 -11.06 -7.62 0.63
C THR A 15 -12.29 -6.98 1.28
N PRO A 16 -12.58 -7.27 2.56
CA PRO A 16 -13.78 -6.77 3.19
C PRO A 16 -13.72 -5.26 3.48
N LEU A 17 -14.90 -4.63 3.54
CA LEU A 17 -15.13 -3.38 4.25
C LEU A 17 -15.57 -3.69 5.67
N VAL A 18 -15.07 -2.92 6.64
CA VAL A 18 -15.50 -2.96 8.04
C VAL A 18 -15.91 -1.56 8.50
N ARG A 19 -16.96 -1.47 9.30
CA ARG A 19 -17.36 -0.20 9.92
C ARG A 19 -16.38 0.16 11.03
N ILE A 20 -15.99 1.42 11.08
CA ILE A 20 -15.16 1.99 12.16
C ILE A 20 -16.11 2.69 13.12
N ASN A 21 -16.12 2.26 14.39
CA ASN A 21 -17.13 2.69 15.34
C ASN A 21 -16.64 3.69 16.39
N HIS A 22 -15.33 3.66 16.72
CA HIS A 22 -14.80 4.39 17.88
C HIS A 22 -13.58 5.24 17.54
N VAL A 23 -12.57 4.67 16.86
CA VAL A 23 -11.24 5.28 16.73
C VAL A 23 -11.24 6.61 15.97
N VAL A 24 -12.23 6.86 15.11
CA VAL A 24 -12.34 8.11 14.31
C VAL A 24 -13.33 9.13 14.88
N GLY A 25 -14.03 8.79 15.97
CA GLY A 25 -15.07 9.60 16.61
C GLY A 25 -16.47 8.99 16.46
N ASP A 26 -17.36 9.39 17.34
CA ASP A 26 -18.72 8.87 17.39
C ASP A 26 -19.63 9.57 16.36
N GLY A 27 -20.64 8.83 15.86
CA GLY A 27 -21.72 9.37 15.06
C GLY A 27 -21.40 9.65 13.58
N VAL A 28 -20.24 9.20 13.09
CA VAL A 28 -19.86 9.32 11.68
C VAL A 28 -19.96 7.98 10.96
N ASP A 29 -20.41 7.98 9.70
CA ASP A 29 -20.49 6.76 8.89
C ASP A 29 -19.14 6.50 8.18
N VAL A 30 -18.21 5.86 8.89
CA VAL A 30 -16.89 5.52 8.37
C VAL A 30 -16.77 4.02 8.15
N VAL A 31 -16.29 3.63 6.96
CA VAL A 31 -15.94 2.25 6.64
C VAL A 31 -14.50 2.16 6.13
N ALA A 32 -13.82 1.07 6.45
CA ALA A 32 -12.43 0.85 6.08
C ALA A 32 -12.26 -0.40 5.22
N LYS A 33 -11.57 -0.28 4.08
CA LYS A 33 -11.14 -1.39 3.22
C LYS A 33 -9.93 -2.07 3.84
N VAL A 34 -10.05 -3.32 4.27
CA VAL A 34 -9.01 -4.02 5.04
C VAL A 34 -8.13 -4.86 4.13
N GLU A 35 -7.03 -4.30 3.67
CA GLU A 35 -6.11 -4.93 2.71
C GLU A 35 -5.23 -6.04 3.32
N ALA A 36 -5.23 -6.17 4.64
CA ALA A 36 -4.59 -7.30 5.32
C ALA A 36 -5.21 -8.66 4.95
N PHE A 37 -6.41 -8.69 4.39
CA PHE A 37 -7.06 -9.90 3.90
C PHE A 37 -6.53 -10.40 2.55
N ASN A 38 -5.67 -9.66 1.88
CA ASN A 38 -4.92 -10.21 0.75
C ASN A 38 -3.97 -11.34 1.20
N PRO A 39 -3.64 -12.30 0.32
CA PRO A 39 -2.83 -13.49 0.67
C PRO A 39 -1.48 -13.19 1.31
N ALA A 40 -0.78 -12.15 0.86
CA ALA A 40 0.44 -11.68 1.50
C ALA A 40 0.19 -10.50 2.45
N SER A 41 -1.03 -10.37 2.97
CA SER A 41 -1.46 -9.44 4.02
C SER A 41 -1.19 -7.97 3.75
N SER A 42 -1.27 -7.52 2.48
CA SER A 42 -1.17 -6.11 2.16
C SER A 42 -1.79 -5.72 0.82
N VAL A 43 -2.09 -4.42 0.66
CA VAL A 43 -2.53 -3.80 -0.58
C VAL A 43 -1.53 -4.00 -1.74
N LYS A 44 -0.27 -4.29 -1.44
CA LYS A 44 0.79 -4.46 -2.42
C LYS A 44 0.63 -5.72 -3.29
N ASP A 45 -0.14 -6.69 -2.82
CA ASP A 45 -0.49 -7.90 -3.59
C ASP A 45 -1.18 -7.52 -4.90
N ARG A 46 -2.05 -6.51 -4.85
CA ARG A 46 -2.82 -6.04 -6.01
C ARG A 46 -1.93 -5.54 -7.15
N HIS A 47 -1.04 -4.60 -6.85
CA HIS A 47 -0.18 -4.07 -7.91
C HIS A 47 0.93 -5.05 -8.30
N ALA A 48 1.43 -5.89 -7.40
CA ALA A 48 2.40 -6.92 -7.74
C ALA A 48 1.82 -7.89 -8.79
N ARG A 49 0.59 -8.35 -8.60
CA ARG A 49 -0.13 -9.16 -9.59
C ARG A 49 -0.30 -8.41 -10.90
N SER A 50 -0.80 -7.18 -10.85
CA SER A 50 -1.09 -6.38 -12.06
C SER A 50 0.18 -6.08 -12.88
N ILE A 51 1.30 -5.79 -12.22
CA ILE A 51 2.59 -5.59 -12.90
C ILE A 51 3.04 -6.85 -13.62
N ILE A 52 2.91 -8.01 -12.98
CA ILE A 52 3.26 -9.30 -13.57
C ILE A 52 2.30 -9.61 -14.74
N ASP A 53 0.98 -9.45 -14.55
CA ASP A 53 -0.02 -9.64 -15.60
C ASP A 53 0.28 -8.77 -16.84
N ALA A 54 0.63 -7.52 -16.65
CA ALA A 54 0.98 -6.60 -17.74
C ALA A 54 2.29 -7.00 -18.45
N ALA A 55 3.27 -7.46 -17.70
CA ALA A 55 4.54 -7.92 -18.27
C ALA A 55 4.39 -9.24 -19.07
N GLU A 56 3.55 -10.15 -18.59
CA GLU A 56 3.17 -11.37 -19.33
C GLU A 56 2.43 -11.02 -20.63
N ALA A 57 1.41 -10.17 -20.53
CA ALA A 57 0.58 -9.77 -21.67
C ALA A 57 1.36 -9.03 -22.76
N SER A 58 2.36 -8.23 -22.40
CA SER A 58 3.25 -7.55 -23.35
C SER A 58 4.36 -8.42 -23.91
N GLY A 59 4.57 -9.62 -23.35
CA GLY A 59 5.69 -10.50 -23.72
C GLY A 59 7.03 -10.06 -23.11
N ALA A 60 7.07 -9.03 -22.26
CA ALA A 60 8.29 -8.59 -21.59
C ALA A 60 8.80 -9.60 -20.55
N LEU A 61 7.89 -10.37 -19.95
CA LEU A 61 8.21 -11.43 -19.00
C LEU A 61 7.82 -12.79 -19.59
N ALA A 62 8.81 -13.57 -20.01
CA ALA A 62 8.61 -14.93 -20.49
C ALA A 62 8.40 -15.92 -19.31
N PRO A 63 7.73 -17.07 -19.52
CA PRO A 63 7.61 -18.10 -18.49
C PRO A 63 8.96 -18.49 -17.89
N GLY A 64 9.04 -18.53 -16.54
CA GLY A 64 10.28 -18.77 -15.82
C GLY A 64 11.27 -17.60 -15.80
N GLY A 65 10.88 -16.45 -16.35
CA GLY A 65 11.68 -15.22 -16.38
C GLY A 65 11.99 -14.67 -14.97
N THR A 66 12.72 -13.57 -14.94
CA THR A 66 13.19 -12.94 -13.69
C THR A 66 12.53 -11.59 -13.47
N ILE A 67 12.05 -11.37 -12.26
CA ILE A 67 11.50 -10.11 -11.78
C ILE A 67 12.45 -9.53 -10.76
N VAL A 68 12.87 -8.29 -10.93
CA VAL A 68 13.77 -7.57 -10.01
C VAL A 68 13.04 -6.37 -9.44
N GLU A 69 13.23 -6.09 -8.15
CA GLU A 69 12.71 -4.87 -7.54
C GLU A 69 13.57 -4.40 -6.37
N ALA A 70 13.82 -3.09 -6.34
CA ALA A 70 14.45 -2.43 -5.19
C ALA A 70 13.38 -2.02 -4.19
N THR A 71 13.19 -2.82 -3.15
CA THR A 71 12.18 -2.54 -2.13
C THR A 71 12.47 -3.24 -0.81
N SER A 72 12.21 -2.56 0.27
CA SER A 72 12.31 -3.13 1.62
C SER A 72 10.94 -3.45 2.24
N GLY A 73 9.86 -3.19 1.51
CA GLY A 73 8.51 -3.24 2.03
C GLY A 73 7.65 -4.39 1.51
N ASN A 74 6.36 -4.20 1.65
CA ASN A 74 5.33 -5.17 1.26
C ASN A 74 5.36 -5.54 -0.23
N THR A 75 5.84 -4.65 -1.10
CA THR A 75 5.97 -4.94 -2.53
C THR A 75 6.91 -6.11 -2.80
N GLY A 76 8.06 -6.17 -2.11
CA GLY A 76 8.98 -7.30 -2.24
C GLY A 76 8.35 -8.62 -1.81
N ILE A 77 7.58 -8.61 -0.74
CA ILE A 77 6.83 -9.79 -0.26
C ILE A 77 5.79 -10.21 -1.29
N ALA A 78 5.00 -9.26 -1.80
CA ALA A 78 3.93 -9.53 -2.76
C ALA A 78 4.49 -10.06 -4.10
N LEU A 79 5.54 -9.44 -4.64
CA LEU A 79 6.22 -9.93 -5.86
C LEU A 79 6.79 -11.34 -5.65
N SER A 80 7.38 -11.60 -4.47
CA SER A 80 7.91 -12.92 -4.14
C SER A 80 6.81 -13.99 -4.07
N MET A 81 5.67 -13.67 -3.46
CA MET A 81 4.51 -14.57 -3.37
C MET A 81 3.91 -14.87 -4.75
N VAL A 82 3.63 -13.83 -5.56
CA VAL A 82 3.05 -14.03 -6.90
C VAL A 82 4.06 -14.73 -7.82
N GLY A 83 5.35 -14.34 -7.75
CA GLY A 83 6.41 -14.98 -8.52
C GLY A 83 6.54 -16.48 -8.21
N ALA A 84 6.56 -16.85 -6.94
CA ALA A 84 6.58 -18.26 -6.51
C ALA A 84 5.36 -19.02 -7.04
N ALA A 85 4.15 -18.44 -6.94
CA ALA A 85 2.92 -19.07 -7.40
C ALA A 85 2.86 -19.30 -8.92
N ARG A 86 3.58 -18.48 -9.71
CA ARG A 86 3.60 -18.52 -11.17
C ARG A 86 4.90 -19.08 -11.77
N GLY A 87 5.84 -19.51 -10.93
CA GLY A 87 7.11 -20.11 -11.37
C GLY A 87 8.14 -19.10 -11.91
N TYR A 88 8.06 -17.83 -11.50
CA TYR A 88 9.06 -16.80 -11.80
C TYR A 88 10.18 -16.77 -10.79
N LYS A 89 11.36 -16.37 -11.23
CA LYS A 89 12.48 -16.02 -10.34
C LYS A 89 12.29 -14.60 -9.87
N VAL A 90 12.40 -14.35 -8.57
CA VAL A 90 12.27 -13.01 -8.01
C VAL A 90 13.56 -12.63 -7.30
N VAL A 91 14.04 -11.42 -7.57
CA VAL A 91 15.22 -10.84 -6.91
C VAL A 91 14.79 -9.56 -6.22
N ILE A 92 14.89 -9.53 -4.91
CA ILE A 92 14.60 -8.35 -4.10
C ILE A 92 15.91 -7.75 -3.60
N VAL A 93 16.08 -6.47 -3.88
CA VAL A 93 17.26 -5.69 -3.48
C VAL A 93 16.85 -4.72 -2.37
N MET A 94 17.56 -4.74 -1.25
CA MET A 94 17.28 -3.84 -0.13
C MET A 94 18.54 -3.53 0.69
N PRO A 95 18.59 -2.38 1.38
CA PRO A 95 19.67 -2.10 2.32
C PRO A 95 19.73 -3.11 3.46
N ALA A 96 20.95 -3.46 3.89
CA ALA A 96 21.16 -4.42 4.98
C ALA A 96 20.69 -3.94 6.37
N SER A 97 20.22 -2.71 6.50
CA SER A 97 19.57 -2.17 7.71
C SER A 97 18.09 -2.57 7.87
N MET A 98 17.49 -3.18 6.84
CA MET A 98 16.09 -3.59 6.90
C MET A 98 15.85 -4.76 7.84
N SER A 99 14.61 -4.87 8.36
CA SER A 99 14.26 -5.86 9.40
C SER A 99 14.51 -7.30 8.96
N VAL A 100 14.92 -8.13 9.93
CA VAL A 100 15.23 -9.54 9.71
C VAL A 100 13.97 -10.32 9.30
N GLU A 101 12.81 -9.95 9.85
CA GLU A 101 11.52 -10.58 9.58
C GLU A 101 11.15 -10.45 8.10
N ARG A 102 11.28 -9.24 7.53
CA ARG A 102 10.99 -9.00 6.11
C ARG A 102 11.90 -9.81 5.19
N ARG A 103 13.20 -9.89 5.54
CA ARG A 103 14.15 -10.72 4.80
C ARG A 103 13.78 -12.20 4.85
N ALA A 104 13.34 -12.69 6.02
CA ALA A 104 12.92 -14.06 6.21
C ALA A 104 11.68 -14.39 5.36
N ILE A 105 10.67 -13.50 5.31
CA ILE A 105 9.46 -13.71 4.52
C ILE A 105 9.79 -13.75 3.02
N VAL A 106 10.60 -12.83 2.51
CA VAL A 106 11.03 -12.82 1.10
C VAL A 106 11.73 -14.13 0.73
N ARG A 107 12.66 -14.60 1.57
CA ARG A 107 13.36 -15.88 1.37
C ARG A 107 12.43 -17.09 1.50
N ALA A 108 11.43 -17.04 2.38
CA ALA A 108 10.46 -18.13 2.54
C ALA A 108 9.65 -18.39 1.26
N PHE A 109 9.41 -17.35 0.44
CA PHE A 109 8.82 -17.48 -0.89
C PHE A 109 9.84 -17.91 -1.97
N GLY A 110 11.10 -18.20 -1.61
CA GLY A 110 12.12 -18.64 -2.54
C GLY A 110 12.79 -17.52 -3.36
N ALA A 111 12.51 -16.25 -3.06
CA ALA A 111 13.14 -15.14 -3.74
C ALA A 111 14.61 -14.97 -3.35
N GLU A 112 15.45 -14.62 -4.32
CA GLU A 112 16.80 -14.18 -4.11
C GLU A 112 16.80 -12.81 -3.42
N LEU A 113 17.57 -12.70 -2.34
CA LEU A 113 17.68 -11.47 -1.58
C LEU A 113 19.10 -10.92 -1.68
N VAL A 114 19.23 -9.74 -2.28
CA VAL A 114 20.48 -8.98 -2.40
C VAL A 114 20.47 -7.84 -1.40
N LEU A 115 21.48 -7.80 -0.53
CA LEU A 115 21.62 -6.76 0.49
C LEU A 115 22.69 -5.75 0.06
N THR A 116 22.33 -4.46 0.03
CA THR A 116 23.26 -3.37 -0.26
C THR A 116 23.79 -2.71 1.02
N ASP A 117 24.90 -1.98 0.92
CA ASP A 117 25.42 -1.19 2.05
C ASP A 117 24.36 -0.19 2.52
N PRO A 118 24.01 -0.18 3.83
CA PRO A 118 23.07 0.76 4.40
C PRO A 118 23.40 2.23 4.13
N LYS A 119 24.68 2.58 4.03
CA LYS A 119 25.13 3.95 3.74
C LYS A 119 24.70 4.45 2.37
N GLY A 120 24.52 3.56 1.41
CA GLY A 120 24.03 3.91 0.06
C GLY A 120 22.52 4.12 -0.03
N GLY A 121 21.78 3.74 1.02
CA GLY A 121 20.33 3.92 1.10
C GLY A 121 19.55 3.26 -0.03
N VAL A 122 18.39 3.84 -0.33
CA VAL A 122 17.48 3.34 -1.38
C VAL A 122 18.11 3.48 -2.78
N SER A 123 18.85 4.57 -3.03
CA SER A 123 19.46 4.82 -4.34
C SER A 123 20.46 3.73 -4.73
N ALA A 124 21.26 3.23 -3.77
CA ALA A 124 22.18 2.11 -4.02
C ALA A 124 21.41 0.81 -4.31
N ALA A 125 20.27 0.59 -3.66
CA ALA A 125 19.44 -0.58 -3.93
C ALA A 125 18.81 -0.52 -5.33
N VAL A 126 18.38 0.66 -5.77
CA VAL A 126 17.84 0.88 -7.13
C VAL A 126 18.93 0.62 -8.18
N ALA A 127 20.11 1.23 -8.04
CA ALA A 127 21.21 1.03 -8.98
C ALA A 127 21.65 -0.46 -9.06
N GLU A 128 21.65 -1.16 -7.93
CA GLU A 128 21.98 -2.59 -7.91
C GLU A 128 20.88 -3.44 -8.58
N ALA A 129 19.60 -3.09 -8.40
CA ALA A 129 18.49 -3.76 -9.08
C ALA A 129 18.58 -3.57 -10.62
N GLU A 130 18.90 -2.37 -11.08
CA GLU A 130 19.13 -2.05 -12.50
C GLU A 130 20.31 -2.85 -13.06
N ARG A 131 21.43 -2.92 -12.34
CA ARG A 131 22.59 -3.71 -12.71
C ARG A 131 22.20 -5.19 -12.88
N ILE A 132 21.53 -5.77 -11.87
CA ILE A 132 21.10 -7.18 -11.89
C ILE A 132 20.17 -7.46 -13.06
N ALA A 133 19.21 -6.57 -13.31
CA ALA A 133 18.28 -6.73 -14.43
C ALA A 133 19.02 -6.68 -15.78
N SER A 134 19.99 -5.78 -15.95
CA SER A 134 20.78 -5.65 -17.18
C SER A 134 21.64 -6.88 -17.49
N GLU A 135 22.08 -7.60 -16.46
CA GLU A 135 22.92 -8.80 -16.59
C GLU A 135 22.10 -10.09 -16.80
N ARG A 136 20.78 -10.04 -16.65
CA ARG A 136 19.88 -11.21 -16.78
C ARG A 136 18.98 -11.05 -17.99
N PRO A 137 19.24 -11.71 -19.12
CA PRO A 137 18.41 -11.59 -20.32
C PRO A 137 16.95 -11.89 -20.03
N GLY A 138 16.05 -10.97 -20.46
CA GLY A 138 14.62 -11.08 -20.24
C GLY A 138 14.16 -10.80 -18.79
N ALA A 139 15.03 -10.28 -17.94
CA ALA A 139 14.60 -9.78 -16.63
C ALA A 139 13.86 -8.46 -16.77
N ILE A 140 12.83 -8.28 -15.93
CA ILE A 140 12.09 -7.02 -15.81
C ILE A 140 12.34 -6.39 -14.44
N ILE A 141 12.23 -5.06 -14.36
CA ILE A 141 12.12 -4.33 -13.09
C ILE A 141 10.64 -4.00 -12.90
N ALA A 142 10.09 -4.30 -11.72
CA ALA A 142 8.67 -4.05 -11.44
C ALA A 142 8.32 -2.56 -11.40
N SER A 143 9.25 -1.72 -10.92
CA SER A 143 9.17 -0.24 -10.97
C SER A 143 7.89 0.32 -10.35
N GLN A 144 7.57 -0.06 -9.11
CA GLN A 144 6.30 0.26 -8.46
C GLN A 144 5.92 1.75 -8.44
N PHE A 145 6.89 2.65 -8.53
CA PHE A 145 6.66 4.10 -8.47
C PHE A 145 6.37 4.78 -9.82
N THR A 146 6.64 4.06 -10.92
CA THR A 146 6.49 4.59 -12.28
C THR A 146 5.65 3.70 -13.19
N ASN A 147 5.41 2.45 -12.79
CA ASN A 147 4.69 1.48 -13.61
C ASN A 147 3.18 1.73 -13.61
N PRO A 148 2.56 2.01 -14.77
CA PRO A 148 1.12 2.30 -14.86
C PRO A 148 0.23 1.11 -14.49
N ALA A 149 0.75 -0.11 -14.46
CA ALA A 149 0.03 -1.28 -13.98
C ALA A 149 -0.31 -1.19 -12.48
N ASN A 150 0.41 -0.35 -11.71
CA ASN A 150 0.09 -0.10 -10.30
C ASN A 150 -1.27 0.61 -10.14
N PRO A 151 -1.52 1.84 -10.60
CA PRO A 151 -2.85 2.42 -10.51
C PRO A 151 -3.90 1.63 -11.28
N ALA A 152 -3.55 0.95 -12.39
CA ALA A 152 -4.47 0.11 -13.14
C ALA A 152 -5.07 -1.04 -12.30
N ALA A 153 -4.31 -1.62 -11.38
CA ALA A 153 -4.82 -2.63 -10.43
C ALA A 153 -5.98 -2.09 -9.58
N HIS A 154 -5.87 -0.84 -9.15
CA HIS A 154 -6.86 -0.20 -8.30
C HIS A 154 -8.07 0.32 -9.08
N ILE A 155 -7.87 0.70 -10.34
CA ILE A 155 -8.98 1.01 -11.27
C ILE A 155 -9.78 -0.27 -11.53
N ALA A 156 -9.11 -1.36 -11.90
CA ALA A 156 -9.79 -2.60 -12.29
C ALA A 156 -10.49 -3.32 -11.13
N HIS A 157 -10.01 -3.13 -9.90
CA HIS A 157 -10.48 -3.94 -8.77
C HIS A 157 -10.85 -3.09 -7.54
N THR A 158 -9.91 -2.41 -6.89
CA THR A 158 -10.14 -1.78 -5.57
C THR A 158 -11.24 -0.73 -5.58
N GLY A 159 -11.24 0.14 -6.60
CA GLY A 159 -12.28 1.16 -6.77
C GLY A 159 -13.65 0.54 -7.04
N GLU A 160 -13.71 -0.48 -7.89
CA GLU A 160 -14.95 -1.19 -8.19
C GLU A 160 -15.48 -1.97 -6.98
N GLU A 161 -14.60 -2.62 -6.22
CA GLU A 161 -14.98 -3.31 -4.96
C GLU A 161 -15.57 -2.30 -3.96
N ILE A 162 -14.90 -1.17 -3.72
CA ILE A 162 -15.39 -0.13 -2.80
C ILE A 162 -16.78 0.37 -3.26
N TRP A 163 -16.93 0.67 -4.55
CA TRP A 163 -18.20 1.15 -5.08
C TRP A 163 -19.32 0.12 -4.92
N ALA A 164 -19.05 -1.15 -5.22
CA ALA A 164 -20.03 -2.22 -5.10
C ALA A 164 -20.41 -2.50 -3.63
N ASP A 165 -19.40 -2.60 -2.75
CA ASP A 165 -19.60 -2.93 -1.33
C ASP A 165 -20.30 -1.80 -0.54
N THR A 166 -20.24 -0.56 -1.06
CA THR A 166 -20.96 0.60 -0.48
C THR A 166 -22.29 0.88 -1.18
N GLU A 167 -22.69 0.06 -2.15
CA GLU A 167 -23.87 0.31 -2.98
C GLU A 167 -23.85 1.69 -3.67
N GLY A 168 -22.64 2.16 -4.02
CA GLY A 168 -22.40 3.48 -4.61
C GLY A 168 -22.49 4.66 -3.64
N GLN A 169 -22.60 4.40 -2.35
CA GLN A 169 -22.68 5.45 -1.33
C GLN A 169 -21.28 5.78 -0.81
N VAL A 170 -20.56 6.63 -1.53
CA VAL A 170 -19.25 7.17 -1.14
C VAL A 170 -19.29 8.68 -1.33
N ASP A 171 -19.16 9.44 -0.25
CA ASP A 171 -19.04 10.89 -0.30
C ASP A 171 -17.59 11.35 -0.21
N VAL A 172 -16.78 10.65 0.60
CA VAL A 172 -15.35 10.97 0.81
C VAL A 172 -14.52 9.70 0.75
N PHE A 173 -13.39 9.76 0.08
CA PHE A 173 -12.37 8.70 0.10
C PHE A 173 -11.06 9.22 0.66
N VAL A 174 -10.55 8.59 1.72
CA VAL A 174 -9.31 8.98 2.42
C VAL A 174 -8.28 7.88 2.27
N ALA A 175 -7.09 8.18 1.76
CA ALA A 175 -6.02 7.19 1.66
C ALA A 175 -4.63 7.78 1.83
N GLY A 176 -3.73 7.02 2.47
CA GLY A 176 -2.33 7.36 2.57
C GLY A 176 -1.59 7.21 1.23
N VAL A 177 -0.68 8.13 0.93
CA VAL A 177 0.10 8.14 -0.30
C VAL A 177 1.47 7.51 -0.08
N GLY A 178 1.65 6.27 -0.56
CA GLY A 178 2.95 5.61 -0.68
C GLY A 178 3.46 5.72 -2.11
N THR A 179 3.09 4.77 -2.98
CA THR A 179 3.34 4.88 -4.42
C THR A 179 2.34 5.81 -5.14
N GLY A 180 1.23 6.14 -4.50
CA GLY A 180 0.15 6.91 -5.12
C GLY A 180 -0.85 6.07 -5.93
N GLY A 181 -0.48 4.85 -6.34
CA GLY A 181 -1.33 4.02 -7.21
C GLY A 181 -2.71 3.72 -6.63
N THR A 182 -2.80 3.48 -5.32
CA THR A 182 -4.08 3.19 -4.65
C THR A 182 -5.04 4.37 -4.75
N ILE A 183 -4.62 5.54 -4.27
CA ILE A 183 -5.50 6.72 -4.26
C ILE A 183 -5.85 7.16 -5.68
N SER A 184 -4.88 7.18 -6.60
CA SER A 184 -5.10 7.57 -7.99
C SER A 184 -6.07 6.64 -8.71
N GLY A 185 -5.88 5.32 -8.55
CA GLY A 185 -6.75 4.34 -9.20
C GLY A 185 -8.16 4.31 -8.62
N VAL A 186 -8.30 4.33 -7.29
CA VAL A 186 -9.61 4.34 -6.63
C VAL A 186 -10.35 5.64 -6.93
N ALA A 187 -9.67 6.79 -6.80
CA ALA A 187 -10.28 8.09 -7.08
C ALA A 187 -10.79 8.21 -8.52
N ARG A 188 -10.06 7.66 -9.49
CA ARG A 188 -10.51 7.62 -10.90
C ARG A 188 -11.86 6.93 -11.02
N VAL A 189 -12.00 5.73 -10.45
CA VAL A 189 -13.26 4.98 -10.51
C VAL A 189 -14.38 5.71 -9.77
N LEU A 190 -14.11 6.22 -8.57
CA LEU A 190 -15.13 6.88 -7.77
C LEU A 190 -15.63 8.17 -8.44
N LYS A 191 -14.71 9.02 -8.95
CA LYS A 191 -15.10 10.26 -9.64
C LYS A 191 -15.75 10.01 -11.01
N ASP A 192 -15.38 8.95 -11.72
CA ASP A 192 -16.08 8.56 -12.96
C ASP A 192 -17.55 8.18 -12.69
N LYS A 193 -17.83 7.56 -11.55
CA LYS A 193 -19.19 7.15 -11.14
C LYS A 193 -19.97 8.27 -10.42
N ASN A 194 -19.29 9.07 -9.61
CA ASN A 194 -19.83 10.23 -8.91
C ASN A 194 -18.76 11.34 -8.82
N PRO A 195 -18.82 12.36 -9.70
CA PRO A 195 -17.85 13.45 -9.72
C PRO A 195 -17.76 14.27 -8.41
N ASN A 196 -18.76 14.16 -7.53
CA ASN A 196 -18.79 14.89 -6.26
C ASN A 196 -18.07 14.18 -5.12
N VAL A 197 -17.52 12.99 -5.32
CA VAL A 197 -16.72 12.31 -4.30
C VAL A 197 -15.48 13.15 -3.97
N HIS A 198 -15.31 13.49 -2.70
CA HIS A 198 -14.14 14.24 -2.22
C HIS A 198 -12.98 13.31 -1.92
N ILE A 199 -11.84 13.54 -2.54
CA ILE A 199 -10.64 12.69 -2.44
C ILE A 199 -9.61 13.34 -1.54
N VAL A 200 -9.27 12.67 -0.45
CA VAL A 200 -8.32 13.17 0.56
C VAL A 200 -7.06 12.30 0.59
N ALA A 201 -5.93 12.89 0.28
CA ALA A 201 -4.63 12.25 0.40
C ALA A 201 -4.06 12.46 1.81
N VAL A 202 -3.46 11.43 2.39
CA VAL A 202 -2.76 11.53 3.66
C VAL A 202 -1.26 11.39 3.44
N GLN A 203 -0.49 12.35 3.98
CA GLN A 203 0.97 12.36 3.95
C GLN A 203 1.56 12.53 5.36
N PRO A 204 2.84 12.15 5.59
CA PRO A 204 3.55 12.48 6.83
C PRO A 204 3.73 14.00 6.98
N ALA A 205 3.45 14.54 8.16
CA ALA A 205 3.66 15.96 8.46
C ALA A 205 5.15 16.35 8.42
N GLU A 206 6.03 15.40 8.74
CA GLU A 206 7.48 15.59 8.72
C GLU A 206 8.04 15.69 7.28
N SER A 207 7.32 15.13 6.30
CA SER A 207 7.74 15.11 4.87
C SER A 207 6.58 15.51 3.96
N PRO A 208 6.15 16.79 3.99
CA PRO A 208 4.91 17.25 3.36
C PRO A 208 5.10 17.57 1.88
N LEU A 209 5.59 16.62 1.09
CA LEU A 209 5.92 16.79 -0.34
C LEU A 209 4.71 17.13 -1.20
N LEU A 210 3.52 16.57 -0.91
CA LEU A 210 2.31 16.83 -1.70
C LEU A 210 1.80 18.26 -1.56
N THR A 211 2.23 18.97 -0.51
CA THR A 211 1.88 20.38 -0.28
C THR A 211 3.05 21.34 -0.52
N GLY A 212 4.07 20.89 -1.26
CA GLY A 212 5.20 21.73 -1.67
C GLY A 212 6.31 21.88 -0.62
N GLY A 213 6.28 21.06 0.44
CA GLY A 213 7.37 21.01 1.42
C GLY A 213 8.58 20.20 0.94
N SER A 214 9.57 20.06 1.80
CA SER A 214 10.80 19.32 1.51
C SER A 214 10.73 17.89 2.07
N PRO A 215 11.43 16.91 1.44
CA PRO A 215 11.53 15.57 1.97
C PRO A 215 12.31 15.55 3.29
N ALA A 216 11.81 14.82 4.27
CA ALA A 216 12.49 14.60 5.52
C ALA A 216 12.22 13.17 6.06
N PRO A 217 13.09 12.64 6.95
CA PRO A 217 12.86 11.36 7.59
C PRO A 217 11.58 11.38 8.43
N HIS A 218 10.78 10.32 8.35
CA HIS A 218 9.58 10.10 9.16
C HIS A 218 9.41 8.62 9.51
N GLY A 219 8.57 8.32 10.50
CA GLY A 219 8.34 6.96 10.99
C GLY A 219 7.16 6.24 10.36
N ILE A 220 6.39 6.86 9.47
CA ILE A 220 5.22 6.24 8.83
C ILE A 220 5.67 5.38 7.67
N GLN A 221 6.09 4.15 7.96
CA GLN A 221 6.56 3.20 6.95
C GLN A 221 5.47 2.94 5.91
N GLY A 222 5.87 3.01 4.63
CA GLY A 222 4.97 2.75 3.49
C GLY A 222 4.32 4.00 2.89
N LEU A 223 4.42 5.16 3.54
CA LEU A 223 4.01 6.45 2.99
C LEU A 223 5.22 7.27 2.53
N MET A 224 4.97 8.20 1.63
CA MET A 224 5.86 9.23 1.07
C MET A 224 7.34 8.80 0.97
N PRO A 225 7.78 8.30 -0.18
CA PRO A 225 9.21 8.25 -0.50
C PRO A 225 9.78 9.69 -0.56
N ASN A 226 11.10 9.81 -0.68
CA ASN A 226 11.74 11.14 -0.74
C ASN A 226 11.43 11.94 -2.03
N PHE A 227 10.41 11.55 -2.76
CA PHE A 227 9.94 12.16 -4.02
C PHE A 227 8.44 11.90 -4.20
N VAL A 228 7.79 12.66 -5.07
CA VAL A 228 6.41 12.40 -5.51
C VAL A 228 6.45 11.35 -6.62
N PRO A 229 5.78 10.19 -6.45
CA PRO A 229 5.80 9.12 -7.45
C PRO A 229 5.04 9.47 -8.74
N ASP A 230 5.49 8.97 -9.89
CA ASP A 230 4.81 9.18 -11.19
C ASP A 230 3.44 8.48 -11.24
N THR A 231 3.22 7.46 -10.41
CA THR A 231 1.94 6.77 -10.28
C THR A 231 0.91 7.53 -9.41
N PHE A 232 1.29 8.68 -8.86
CA PHE A 232 0.39 9.57 -8.14
C PHE A 232 -0.18 10.64 -9.08
N ASP A 233 -1.50 10.68 -9.20
CA ASP A 233 -2.25 11.68 -9.97
C ASP A 233 -2.70 12.79 -9.01
N ALA A 234 -1.94 13.90 -8.98
CA ALA A 234 -2.25 15.03 -8.11
C ALA A 234 -3.54 15.76 -8.50
N ASP A 235 -3.91 15.73 -9.79
CA ASP A 235 -5.06 16.48 -10.31
C ASP A 235 -6.40 15.88 -9.88
N ILE A 236 -6.40 14.62 -9.44
CA ILE A 236 -7.61 13.93 -8.99
C ILE A 236 -7.86 14.09 -7.48
N VAL A 237 -6.86 14.59 -6.73
CA VAL A 237 -6.93 14.78 -5.28
C VAL A 237 -7.46 16.16 -4.96
N ASP A 238 -8.50 16.22 -4.13
CA ASP A 238 -9.13 17.48 -3.75
C ASP A 238 -8.48 18.12 -2.52
N GLU A 239 -7.89 17.30 -1.64
CA GLU A 239 -7.30 17.76 -0.38
C GLU A 239 -6.14 16.88 0.07
N VAL A 240 -5.20 17.48 0.82
CA VAL A 240 -4.10 16.77 1.47
C VAL A 240 -4.12 17.03 2.97
N VAL A 241 -4.16 15.96 3.77
CA VAL A 241 -4.05 16.00 5.23
C VAL A 241 -2.66 15.50 5.63
N SER A 242 -1.96 16.27 6.46
CA SER A 242 -0.67 15.89 7.02
C SER A 242 -0.84 15.28 8.42
N VAL A 243 -0.23 14.12 8.66
CA VAL A 243 -0.31 13.37 9.92
C VAL A 243 1.10 13.15 10.47
N GLU A 244 1.31 13.47 11.74
CA GLU A 244 2.58 13.22 12.43
C GLU A 244 2.79 11.73 12.68
N THR A 245 4.03 11.28 12.70
CA THR A 245 4.40 9.89 13.02
C THR A 245 3.82 9.43 14.36
N ALA A 246 3.89 10.26 15.39
CA ALA A 246 3.35 9.93 16.71
C ALA A 246 1.84 9.67 16.68
N THR A 247 1.10 10.51 15.97
CA THR A 247 -0.35 10.37 15.79
C THR A 247 -0.69 9.09 15.01
N ALA A 248 0.08 8.78 13.96
CA ALA A 248 -0.12 7.55 13.20
C ALA A 248 0.08 6.29 14.07
N LEU A 249 1.10 6.27 14.93
CA LEU A 249 1.35 5.18 15.87
C LEU A 249 0.22 5.05 16.90
N GLU A 250 -0.26 6.17 17.44
CA GLU A 250 -1.38 6.20 18.38
C GLU A 250 -2.64 5.61 17.76
N PHE A 251 -3.04 6.10 16.58
CA PHE A 251 -4.24 5.61 15.90
C PHE A 251 -4.15 4.13 15.51
N ALA A 252 -2.99 3.62 15.14
CA ALA A 252 -2.80 2.20 14.87
C ALA A 252 -2.98 1.35 16.13
N ARG A 253 -2.48 1.80 17.28
CA ARG A 253 -2.69 1.14 18.60
C ARG A 253 -4.16 1.20 19.02
N ARG A 254 -4.80 2.36 18.86
CA ARG A 254 -6.23 2.55 19.16
C ARG A 254 -7.11 1.66 18.28
N ALA A 255 -6.77 1.52 16.99
CA ALA A 255 -7.49 0.61 16.10
C ALA A 255 -7.47 -0.84 16.63
N ALA A 256 -6.36 -1.29 17.18
CA ALA A 256 -6.28 -2.62 17.81
C ALA A 256 -7.13 -2.70 19.09
N ALA A 257 -7.05 -1.69 19.98
CA ALA A 257 -7.70 -1.69 21.27
C ALA A 257 -9.21 -1.42 21.21
N GLU A 258 -9.64 -0.53 20.31
CA GLU A 258 -11.01 -0.02 20.24
C GLU A 258 -11.85 -0.71 19.16
N GLU A 259 -11.22 -1.17 18.05
CA GLU A 259 -11.91 -1.81 16.92
C GLU A 259 -11.55 -3.30 16.74
N GLY A 260 -10.53 -3.81 17.46
CA GLY A 260 -9.99 -5.15 17.22
C GLY A 260 -9.23 -5.30 15.91
N LEU A 261 -8.80 -4.21 15.30
CA LEU A 261 -8.10 -4.16 14.03
C LEU A 261 -6.59 -3.99 14.24
N LEU A 262 -5.83 -5.08 14.17
CA LEU A 262 -4.37 -5.05 14.26
C LEU A 262 -3.77 -4.62 12.92
N VAL A 263 -3.46 -3.33 12.78
CA VAL A 263 -3.06 -2.69 11.53
C VAL A 263 -1.67 -2.07 11.58
N GLY A 264 -1.07 -1.83 10.42
CA GLY A 264 0.24 -1.19 10.32
C GLY A 264 0.20 0.33 10.52
N ILE A 265 1.39 0.94 10.58
CA ILE A 265 1.58 2.38 10.89
C ILE A 265 0.88 3.27 9.86
N SER A 266 0.95 2.91 8.57
CA SER A 266 0.28 3.68 7.50
C SER A 266 -1.24 3.59 7.57
N SER A 267 -1.78 2.50 8.13
CA SER A 267 -3.21 2.38 8.44
C SER A 267 -3.61 3.35 9.56
N GLY A 268 -2.77 3.47 10.59
CA GLY A 268 -2.97 4.48 11.65
C GLY A 268 -2.97 5.91 11.11
N ALA A 269 -2.06 6.22 10.17
CA ALA A 269 -2.06 7.51 9.48
C ALA A 269 -3.35 7.75 8.68
N ALA A 270 -3.84 6.73 7.96
CA ALA A 270 -5.10 6.82 7.23
C ALA A 270 -6.30 7.06 8.17
N LEU A 271 -6.36 6.36 9.29
CA LEU A 271 -7.39 6.55 10.33
C LEU A 271 -7.30 7.95 10.96
N ALA A 272 -6.10 8.44 11.29
CA ALA A 272 -5.91 9.78 11.83
C ALA A 272 -6.34 10.86 10.83
N GLY A 273 -5.97 10.73 9.56
CA GLY A 273 -6.45 11.62 8.50
C GLY A 273 -7.96 11.55 8.34
N THR A 274 -8.55 10.36 8.45
CA THR A 274 -10.00 10.16 8.42
C THR A 274 -10.69 10.85 9.60
N ALA A 275 -10.12 10.77 10.81
CA ALA A 275 -10.67 11.46 11.99
C ALA A 275 -10.67 12.98 11.83
N VAL A 276 -9.62 13.56 11.24
CA VAL A 276 -9.57 15.00 10.92
C VAL A 276 -10.69 15.41 9.97
N VAL A 277 -10.97 14.59 8.97
CA VAL A 277 -12.03 14.84 7.99
C VAL A 277 -13.41 14.63 8.60
N ALA A 278 -13.59 13.55 9.35
CA ALA A 278 -14.85 13.17 9.99
C ALA A 278 -15.33 14.17 11.07
N ALA A 279 -14.40 14.90 11.69
CA ALA A 279 -14.72 15.92 12.69
C ALA A 279 -15.40 17.18 12.12
N ARG A 280 -15.55 17.29 10.80
CA ARG A 280 -16.12 18.46 10.14
C ARG A 280 -17.65 18.40 10.16
N PRO A 281 -18.35 19.45 10.65
CA PRO A 281 -19.81 19.45 10.76
C PRO A 281 -20.53 19.20 9.42
N GLU A 282 -19.97 19.68 8.30
CA GLU A 282 -20.53 19.50 6.96
C GLU A 282 -20.46 18.07 6.43
N LEU A 283 -19.71 17.20 7.12
CA LEU A 283 -19.54 15.79 6.77
C LEU A 283 -20.26 14.84 7.75
N ALA A 284 -21.03 15.35 8.70
CA ALA A 284 -21.69 14.54 9.74
C ALA A 284 -22.61 13.44 9.18
N ASP A 285 -23.31 13.70 8.06
CA ASP A 285 -24.23 12.75 7.41
C ASP A 285 -23.59 12.08 6.17
N LYS A 286 -22.25 12.16 6.05
CA LYS A 286 -21.52 11.67 4.89
C LYS A 286 -20.87 10.31 5.13
N LYS A 287 -20.89 9.46 4.10
CA LYS A 287 -20.17 8.20 4.13
C LYS A 287 -18.71 8.41 3.73
N ILE A 288 -17.81 8.14 4.67
CA ILE A 288 -16.37 8.22 4.49
C ILE A 288 -15.81 6.81 4.33
N VAL A 289 -15.06 6.59 3.27
CA VAL A 289 -14.32 5.34 3.03
C VAL A 289 -12.83 5.60 3.22
N THR A 290 -12.17 4.77 4.02
CA THR A 290 -10.71 4.75 4.11
C THR A 290 -10.15 3.39 3.74
N LEU A 291 -8.81 3.28 3.61
CA LEU A 291 -8.13 2.03 3.29
C LEU A 291 -7.01 1.78 4.28
N LEU A 292 -6.99 0.56 4.83
CA LEU A 292 -5.99 0.06 5.78
C LEU A 292 -5.02 -0.87 5.04
N PRO A 293 -3.79 -0.38 4.70
CA PRO A 293 -2.91 -1.05 3.73
C PRO A 293 -2.39 -2.42 4.13
N ASP A 294 -2.17 -2.70 5.42
CA ASP A 294 -1.55 -3.94 5.87
C ASP A 294 -1.81 -4.27 7.35
N THR A 295 -1.28 -5.42 7.79
CA THR A 295 -1.36 -5.92 9.17
C THR A 295 -0.28 -5.32 10.07
N GLY A 296 -0.59 -5.19 11.37
CA GLY A 296 0.34 -4.76 12.42
C GLY A 296 1.47 -5.77 12.70
N GLU A 297 1.27 -7.06 12.44
CA GLU A 297 2.27 -8.11 12.71
C GLU A 297 3.63 -7.86 12.04
N ARG A 298 3.67 -7.08 10.95
CA ARG A 298 4.90 -6.69 10.25
C ARG A 298 5.75 -5.65 10.97
N TYR A 299 5.25 -5.12 12.07
CA TYR A 299 5.84 -3.98 12.79
C TYR A 299 6.18 -4.31 14.24
N LEU A 300 6.17 -5.61 14.64
CA LEU A 300 6.40 -6.06 16.02
C LEU A 300 7.72 -5.54 16.60
N SER A 301 8.78 -5.44 15.80
CA SER A 301 10.08 -4.91 16.22
C SER A 301 10.24 -3.38 16.05
N THR A 302 9.12 -2.65 15.91
CA THR A 302 9.15 -1.19 15.69
C THR A 302 8.50 -0.42 16.84
N ALA A 303 8.57 0.92 16.76
CA ALA A 303 7.93 1.81 17.74
C ALA A 303 6.41 1.58 17.88
N LEU A 304 5.74 0.92 16.94
CA LEU A 304 4.30 0.61 17.03
C LEU A 304 3.99 -0.26 18.26
N PHE A 305 4.87 -1.20 18.60
CA PHE A 305 4.68 -2.13 19.72
C PHE A 305 5.59 -1.84 20.93
N ALA A 306 6.37 -0.77 20.88
CA ALA A 306 7.23 -0.40 22.02
C ALA A 306 6.40 -0.23 23.32
N GLY A 307 6.83 -0.92 24.39
CA GLY A 307 6.15 -0.93 25.67
C GLY A 307 5.00 -1.93 25.80
N LEU A 308 4.81 -2.83 24.82
CA LEU A 308 3.85 -3.93 24.88
C LEU A 308 4.54 -5.32 24.99
N GLU A 309 5.84 -5.32 25.26
CA GLU A 309 6.69 -6.52 25.24
C GLU A 309 6.78 -7.25 26.60
N ASP A 310 6.24 -6.66 27.71
CA ASP A 310 6.33 -7.15 29.10
C ASP A 310 5.02 -7.77 29.61
#